data_2c5e2dc7731d4b08597e405d9c0a5dc1
#
_entry.id   2c5e2dc7731d4b08597e405d9c0a5dc1
#
_cell.length_a   1.000
_cell.length_b   1.000
_cell.length_c   1.000
_cell.angle_alpha   90.00
_cell.angle_beta   90.00
_cell.angle_gamma   90.00
#
_symmetry.space_group_name_H-M   'P 1'
#
loop_
_entity.id
_entity.type
_entity.pdbx_description
1 polymer ?
#
loop_
_entity_poly.entity_id
_entity_poly.type
_entity_poly.pdbx_seq_one_letter_code
_entity_poly.pdbx_strand_id
1 'polypeptide(L)'
;MKDLRKPLVAIQCLVYNHEPYLRECLNGFVSQQTDFSFVAIVHDDASSDNSTAIIREYAERYPNIIKPIYEVENQWSKNDDSFLQIISQALENTQCKYIAICEGDDFWTDPLKLQKQVDILEADESLMACCTNSSVVDEQGNVLEKRWAKPIVPSSIEGKYTLRDFFEQGHTYPTASVVYRRAHFDEISAKCKVMQNQYLGDWTLWIAILCYGDMYYLDDVTCAYRINPTSITHSGVDCRRLGLAKANFKIIPAVASILPEDYKDIKENLTKETAWLWFNLANAYKHLHQYFKMAGCLLICGLQDPKLLFDKIKNRKK
;
A
#
# COMPACT_ATOMS: atom_id res chain seq x y z
N MET A 1 28.28 -3.47 -22.07
CA MET A 1 28.27 -4.21 -20.80
C MET A 1 27.37 -3.45 -19.85
N LYS A 2 26.25 -4.07 -19.39
CA LYS A 2 25.40 -3.47 -18.35
C LYS A 2 26.27 -3.20 -17.13
N ASP A 3 26.21 -1.98 -16.58
CA ASP A 3 26.90 -1.70 -15.32
C ASP A 3 26.16 -2.45 -14.19
N LEU A 4 26.66 -3.64 -13.85
CA LEU A 4 26.09 -4.55 -12.86
C LEU A 4 26.17 -4.02 -11.42
N ARG A 5 26.68 -2.80 -11.22
CA ARG A 5 26.97 -2.28 -9.89
C ARG A 5 25.81 -1.53 -9.24
N LYS A 6 24.84 -1.04 -9.99
CA LYS A 6 23.68 -0.32 -9.45
C LYS A 6 22.39 -0.83 -10.11
N PRO A 7 21.49 -1.47 -9.34
CA PRO A 7 20.20 -1.86 -9.89
C PRO A 7 19.35 -0.61 -10.18
N LEU A 8 18.64 -0.60 -11.31
CA LEU A 8 17.70 0.47 -11.61
C LEU A 8 16.45 0.38 -10.71
N VAL A 9 15.99 -0.84 -10.43
CA VAL A 9 14.82 -1.13 -9.60
C VAL A 9 15.23 -1.97 -8.39
N ALA A 10 14.72 -1.61 -7.20
CA ALA A 10 14.69 -2.47 -6.03
C ALA A 10 13.25 -2.91 -5.75
N ILE A 11 13.02 -4.21 -5.66
CA ILE A 11 11.74 -4.77 -5.24
C ILE A 11 11.77 -4.87 -3.70
N GLN A 12 10.80 -4.27 -3.04
CA GLN A 12 10.57 -4.41 -1.61
C GLN A 12 9.56 -5.53 -1.39
N CYS A 13 9.97 -6.61 -0.73
CA CYS A 13 9.10 -7.73 -0.40
C CYS A 13 9.13 -8.01 1.10
N LEU A 14 7.98 -7.90 1.75
CA LEU A 14 7.81 -8.17 3.16
C LEU A 14 7.21 -9.56 3.35
N VAL A 15 7.82 -10.35 4.26
CA VAL A 15 7.43 -11.74 4.51
C VAL A 15 7.26 -11.97 6.00
N TYR A 16 6.12 -12.54 6.38
CA TYR A 16 5.87 -13.09 7.71
C TYR A 16 4.89 -14.25 7.64
N ASN A 17 5.39 -15.48 7.80
CA ASN A 17 4.59 -16.72 7.71
C ASN A 17 3.82 -16.85 6.38
N HIS A 18 4.52 -16.67 5.25
CA HIS A 18 3.98 -16.78 3.90
C HIS A 18 4.38 -18.07 3.17
N GLU A 19 4.78 -19.14 3.89
CA GLU A 19 5.23 -20.41 3.32
C GLU A 19 4.36 -20.91 2.14
N PRO A 20 3.00 -20.90 2.22
CA PRO A 20 2.15 -21.43 1.14
C PRO A 20 2.23 -20.62 -0.16
N TYR A 21 2.61 -19.34 -0.11
CA TYR A 21 2.48 -18.37 -1.20
C TYR A 21 3.83 -17.91 -1.76
N LEU A 22 4.86 -17.95 -0.91
CA LEU A 22 6.14 -17.27 -1.14
C LEU A 22 6.87 -17.74 -2.41
N ARG A 23 6.72 -19.01 -2.80
CA ARG A 23 7.33 -19.51 -4.03
C ARG A 23 6.73 -18.88 -5.28
N GLU A 24 5.43 -18.63 -5.31
CA GLU A 24 4.79 -17.90 -6.42
C GLU A 24 5.28 -16.45 -6.49
N CYS A 25 5.34 -15.77 -5.35
CA CYS A 25 5.87 -14.43 -5.23
C CYS A 25 7.29 -14.32 -5.79
N LEU A 26 8.22 -15.14 -5.27
CA LEU A 26 9.63 -15.12 -5.68
C LEU A 26 9.83 -15.55 -7.15
N ASN A 27 9.02 -16.48 -7.67
CA ASN A 27 9.02 -16.84 -9.09
C ASN A 27 8.63 -15.64 -9.96
N GLY A 28 7.63 -14.85 -9.54
CA GLY A 28 7.26 -13.61 -10.21
C GLY A 28 8.41 -12.62 -10.34
N PHE A 29 9.30 -12.54 -9.34
CA PHE A 29 10.47 -11.66 -9.37
C PHE A 29 11.56 -12.19 -10.31
N VAL A 30 11.96 -13.46 -10.14
CA VAL A 30 13.08 -14.02 -10.91
C VAL A 30 12.74 -14.27 -12.39
N SER A 31 11.45 -14.25 -12.75
CA SER A 31 10.99 -14.36 -14.14
C SER A 31 10.96 -13.03 -14.89
N GLN A 32 11.21 -11.89 -14.23
CA GLN A 32 11.16 -10.59 -14.87
C GLN A 32 12.20 -10.44 -15.98
N GLN A 33 11.76 -9.95 -17.13
CA GLN A 33 12.56 -9.70 -18.33
C GLN A 33 12.72 -8.19 -18.51
N THR A 34 13.93 -7.68 -18.29
CA THR A 34 14.25 -6.25 -18.36
C THR A 34 15.56 -6.02 -19.12
N ASP A 35 15.69 -4.85 -19.72
CA ASP A 35 16.94 -4.38 -20.32
C ASP A 35 17.86 -3.69 -19.29
N PHE A 36 17.41 -3.55 -18.04
CA PHE A 36 18.16 -3.01 -16.90
C PHE A 36 18.36 -4.09 -15.82
N SER A 37 19.19 -3.79 -14.81
CA SER A 37 19.37 -4.65 -13.63
C SER A 37 18.38 -4.28 -12.53
N PHE A 38 17.93 -5.28 -11.78
CA PHE A 38 17.09 -5.10 -10.59
C PHE A 38 17.48 -6.07 -9.48
N VAL A 39 17.08 -5.77 -8.26
CA VAL A 39 17.23 -6.65 -7.08
C VAL A 39 15.92 -6.74 -6.32
N ALA A 40 15.71 -7.82 -5.58
CA ALA A 40 14.60 -7.99 -4.67
C ALA A 40 15.12 -8.07 -3.23
N ILE A 41 14.80 -7.08 -2.41
CA ILE A 41 15.05 -7.09 -0.97
C ILE A 41 13.89 -7.85 -0.34
N VAL A 42 14.16 -9.07 0.09
CA VAL A 42 13.18 -9.97 0.71
C VAL A 42 13.42 -9.97 2.22
N HIS A 43 12.57 -9.26 2.94
CA HIS A 43 12.66 -9.09 4.39
C HIS A 43 11.76 -10.11 5.09
N ASP A 44 12.37 -11.06 5.78
CA ASP A 44 11.71 -12.05 6.63
C ASP A 44 11.66 -11.54 8.08
N ASP A 45 10.47 -11.17 8.52
CA ASP A 45 10.24 -10.59 9.85
C ASP A 45 10.07 -11.66 10.94
N ALA A 46 11.08 -12.55 11.04
CA ALA A 46 11.15 -13.68 11.97
C ALA A 46 9.98 -14.67 11.79
N SER A 47 9.78 -15.15 10.56
CA SER A 47 8.79 -16.21 10.29
C SER A 47 9.05 -17.48 11.09
N SER A 48 7.99 -18.10 11.56
CA SER A 48 8.01 -19.36 12.33
C SER A 48 7.71 -20.61 11.48
N ASP A 49 7.30 -20.40 10.22
CA ASP A 49 7.07 -21.44 9.22
C ASP A 49 8.32 -21.66 8.32
N ASN A 50 8.18 -22.35 7.18
CA ASN A 50 9.31 -22.57 6.27
C ASN A 50 9.64 -21.38 5.36
N SER A 51 9.07 -20.18 5.56
CA SER A 51 9.36 -19.00 4.74
C SER A 51 10.85 -18.70 4.67
N THR A 52 11.54 -18.69 5.81
CA THR A 52 13.01 -18.47 5.87
C THR A 52 13.80 -19.48 5.01
N ALA A 53 13.41 -20.76 5.02
CA ALA A 53 14.07 -21.79 4.23
C ALA A 53 13.86 -21.58 2.73
N ILE A 54 12.66 -21.19 2.31
CA ILE A 54 12.33 -20.86 0.92
C ILE A 54 13.16 -19.65 0.46
N ILE A 55 13.26 -18.60 1.26
CA ILE A 55 14.05 -17.41 0.90
C ILE A 55 15.52 -17.78 0.72
N ARG A 56 16.08 -18.61 1.59
CA ARG A 56 17.49 -19.10 1.46
C ARG A 56 17.70 -19.85 0.16
N GLU A 57 16.81 -20.78 -0.19
CA GLU A 57 16.86 -21.53 -1.45
C GLU A 57 16.91 -20.58 -2.67
N TYR A 58 16.04 -19.55 -2.69
CA TYR A 58 16.02 -18.60 -3.80
C TYR A 58 17.24 -17.67 -3.79
N ALA A 59 17.72 -17.25 -2.63
CA ALA A 59 18.93 -16.43 -2.53
C ALA A 59 20.18 -17.18 -3.02
N GLU A 60 20.31 -18.47 -2.73
CA GLU A 60 21.39 -19.33 -3.24
C GLU A 60 21.27 -19.52 -4.76
N ARG A 61 20.06 -19.75 -5.28
CA ARG A 61 19.82 -19.99 -6.71
C ARG A 61 19.91 -18.72 -7.55
N TYR A 62 19.50 -17.57 -7.00
CA TYR A 62 19.45 -16.28 -7.70
C TYR A 62 20.16 -15.16 -6.93
N PRO A 63 21.47 -15.32 -6.61
CA PRO A 63 22.19 -14.41 -5.70
C PRO A 63 22.35 -12.99 -6.24
N ASN A 64 22.19 -12.78 -7.55
CA ASN A 64 22.23 -11.46 -8.17
C ASN A 64 20.89 -10.70 -8.04
N ILE A 65 19.78 -11.42 -7.83
CA ILE A 65 18.42 -10.83 -7.74
C ILE A 65 17.96 -10.80 -6.28
N ILE A 66 17.93 -11.94 -5.58
CA ILE A 66 17.39 -12.05 -4.24
C ILE A 66 18.42 -11.61 -3.19
N LYS A 67 18.05 -10.59 -2.41
CA LYS A 67 18.84 -10.00 -1.33
C LYS A 67 18.05 -10.12 -0.03
N PRO A 68 18.25 -11.21 0.73
CA PRO A 68 17.46 -11.47 1.93
C PRO A 68 17.92 -10.63 3.12
N ILE A 69 16.94 -10.30 3.97
CA ILE A 69 17.14 -9.80 5.33
C ILE A 69 16.38 -10.74 6.25
N TYR A 70 17.04 -11.23 7.28
CA TYR A 70 16.46 -12.17 8.25
C TYR A 70 16.44 -11.52 9.63
N GLU A 71 15.25 -11.33 10.19
CA GLU A 71 15.11 -10.88 11.57
C GLU A 71 15.11 -12.06 12.53
N VAL A 72 15.58 -11.82 13.76
CA VAL A 72 15.56 -12.80 14.85
C VAL A 72 14.33 -12.68 15.74
N GLU A 73 13.65 -11.54 15.66
CA GLU A 73 12.41 -11.22 16.36
C GLU A 73 11.51 -10.38 15.46
N ASN A 74 10.19 -10.51 15.60
CA ASN A 74 9.23 -9.79 14.77
C ASN A 74 9.29 -8.28 15.06
N GLN A 75 9.79 -7.50 14.08
CA GLN A 75 9.97 -6.06 14.18
C GLN A 75 8.64 -5.31 14.07
N TRP A 76 7.73 -5.80 13.20
CA TRP A 76 6.41 -5.20 13.03
C TRP A 76 5.62 -5.15 14.34
N SER A 77 5.72 -6.19 15.16
CA SER A 77 4.99 -6.27 16.44
C SER A 77 5.46 -5.28 17.50
N LYS A 78 6.64 -4.68 17.34
CA LYS A 78 7.18 -3.68 18.28
C LYS A 78 6.41 -2.35 18.21
N ASN A 79 5.70 -2.09 17.10
CA ASN A 79 4.95 -0.84 16.87
C ASN A 79 5.82 0.42 17.05
N ASP A 80 7.09 0.32 16.70
CA ASP A 80 8.04 1.43 16.67
C ASP A 80 8.60 1.65 15.24
N ASP A 81 9.57 2.54 15.08
CA ASP A 81 10.15 2.87 13.77
C ASP A 81 11.16 1.83 13.26
N SER A 82 11.53 0.80 14.05
CA SER A 82 12.63 -0.12 13.74
C SER A 82 12.40 -0.87 12.43
N PHE A 83 11.20 -1.38 12.21
CA PHE A 83 10.82 -2.06 10.96
C PHE A 83 11.02 -1.18 9.73
N LEU A 84 10.52 0.07 9.77
CA LEU A 84 10.65 1.03 8.66
C LEU A 84 12.10 1.45 8.44
N GLN A 85 12.89 1.59 9.51
CA GLN A 85 14.32 1.93 9.41
C GLN A 85 15.12 0.83 8.71
N ILE A 86 14.87 -0.44 9.02
CA ILE A 86 15.54 -1.58 8.38
C ILE A 86 15.27 -1.57 6.87
N ILE A 87 14.02 -1.43 6.47
CA ILE A 87 13.63 -1.40 5.06
C ILE A 87 14.21 -0.18 4.35
N SER A 88 14.10 1.02 4.94
CA SER A 88 14.67 2.25 4.38
C SER A 88 16.17 2.13 4.16
N GLN A 89 16.91 1.65 5.14
CA GLN A 89 18.36 1.46 5.03
C GLN A 89 18.74 0.45 3.96
N ALA A 90 17.98 -0.64 3.84
CA ALA A 90 18.22 -1.63 2.80
C ALA A 90 17.98 -1.06 1.40
N LEU A 91 16.92 -0.29 1.21
CA LEU A 91 16.63 0.40 -0.05
C LEU A 91 17.67 1.47 -0.39
N GLU A 92 18.11 2.27 0.59
CA GLU A 92 19.18 3.27 0.41
C GLU A 92 20.49 2.62 -0.09
N ASN A 93 20.87 1.49 0.47
CA ASN A 93 22.10 0.78 0.11
C ASN A 93 22.10 0.31 -1.35
N THR A 94 20.91 0.11 -1.98
CA THR A 94 20.83 -0.26 -3.41
C THR A 94 21.14 0.89 -4.33
N GLN A 95 20.89 2.14 -3.92
CA GLN A 95 20.96 3.34 -4.76
C GLN A 95 20.11 3.22 -6.05
N CYS A 96 19.03 2.46 -6.01
CA CYS A 96 18.09 2.29 -7.13
C CYS A 96 17.40 3.63 -7.49
N LYS A 97 16.90 3.74 -8.73
CA LYS A 97 16.07 4.88 -9.17
C LYS A 97 14.60 4.65 -8.86
N TYR A 98 14.16 3.40 -8.89
CA TYR A 98 12.77 2.98 -8.70
C TYR A 98 12.64 1.92 -7.60
N ILE A 99 11.50 1.96 -6.92
CA ILE A 99 11.10 0.97 -5.93
C ILE A 99 9.80 0.32 -6.42
N ALA A 100 9.78 -1.01 -6.49
CA ALA A 100 8.58 -1.81 -6.71
C ALA A 100 8.17 -2.47 -5.39
N ILE A 101 6.87 -2.64 -5.14
CA ILE A 101 6.40 -3.30 -3.91
C ILE A 101 5.65 -4.57 -4.27
N CYS A 102 5.86 -5.63 -3.50
CA CYS A 102 5.05 -6.84 -3.54
C CYS A 102 5.26 -7.62 -2.25
N GLU A 103 4.23 -7.82 -1.47
CA GLU A 103 4.22 -8.64 -0.27
C GLU A 103 4.34 -10.13 -0.63
N GLY A 104 4.84 -10.94 0.31
CA GLY A 104 5.14 -12.36 0.06
C GLY A 104 3.91 -13.26 -0.16
N ASP A 105 2.69 -12.77 0.06
CA ASP A 105 1.42 -13.47 -0.22
C ASP A 105 0.78 -13.09 -1.57
N ASP A 106 1.28 -12.02 -2.22
CA ASP A 106 0.92 -11.62 -3.58
C ASP A 106 1.96 -12.08 -4.59
N PHE A 107 1.67 -12.01 -5.89
CA PHE A 107 2.62 -12.41 -6.92
C PHE A 107 2.43 -11.69 -8.26
N TRP A 108 3.53 -11.60 -9.03
CA TRP A 108 3.50 -11.02 -10.37
C TRP A 108 3.27 -12.07 -11.44
N THR A 109 2.40 -11.76 -12.39
CA THR A 109 1.95 -12.66 -13.44
C THR A 109 2.50 -12.31 -14.83
N ASP A 110 2.97 -11.07 -15.00
CA ASP A 110 3.54 -10.59 -16.26
C ASP A 110 5.07 -10.45 -16.15
N PRO A 111 5.86 -11.21 -16.94
CA PRO A 111 7.31 -11.10 -16.91
C PRO A 111 7.84 -9.77 -17.44
N LEU A 112 7.02 -8.94 -18.08
CA LEU A 112 7.38 -7.61 -18.57
C LEU A 112 6.89 -6.48 -17.67
N LYS A 113 6.34 -6.80 -16.48
CA LYS A 113 5.78 -5.79 -15.57
C LYS A 113 6.77 -4.67 -15.28
N LEU A 114 7.98 -5.00 -14.82
CA LEU A 114 8.99 -3.99 -14.48
C LEU A 114 9.41 -3.17 -15.71
N GLN A 115 9.61 -3.81 -16.86
CA GLN A 115 10.00 -3.11 -18.08
C GLN A 115 8.94 -2.07 -18.48
N LYS A 116 7.67 -2.50 -18.58
CA LYS A 116 6.56 -1.62 -18.97
C LYS A 116 6.42 -0.39 -18.04
N GLN A 117 6.48 -0.61 -16.75
CA GLN A 117 6.31 0.47 -15.78
C GLN A 117 7.50 1.43 -15.74
N VAL A 118 8.72 0.92 -15.88
CA VAL A 118 9.92 1.75 -15.95
C VAL A 118 9.93 2.56 -17.24
N ASP A 119 9.57 1.99 -18.39
CA ASP A 119 9.50 2.71 -19.67
C ASP A 119 8.54 3.91 -19.58
N ILE A 120 7.37 3.73 -18.94
CA ILE A 120 6.41 4.82 -18.70
C ILE A 120 7.03 5.91 -17.82
N LEU A 121 7.67 5.51 -16.71
CA LEU A 121 8.29 6.46 -15.80
C LEU A 121 9.50 7.17 -16.42
N GLU A 122 10.28 6.50 -17.28
CA GLU A 122 11.41 7.16 -17.98
C GLU A 122 10.91 8.14 -19.06
N ALA A 123 9.74 7.89 -19.64
CA ALA A 123 9.17 8.75 -20.67
C ALA A 123 8.57 10.07 -20.13
N ASP A 124 8.17 10.12 -18.86
CA ASP A 124 7.55 11.31 -18.25
C ASP A 124 8.09 11.54 -16.83
N GLU A 125 8.93 12.55 -16.67
CA GLU A 125 9.53 12.91 -15.37
C GLU A 125 8.53 13.49 -14.37
N SER A 126 7.34 13.94 -14.80
CA SER A 126 6.29 14.43 -13.90
C SER A 126 5.59 13.30 -13.13
N LEU A 127 5.75 12.05 -13.61
CA LEU A 127 5.19 10.88 -12.94
C LEU A 127 6.06 10.43 -11.76
N MET A 128 5.48 10.32 -10.60
CA MET A 128 6.13 9.77 -9.41
C MET A 128 5.92 8.26 -9.27
N ALA A 129 4.85 7.71 -9.83
CA ALA A 129 4.55 6.30 -9.75
C ALA A 129 3.83 5.78 -11.01
N CYS A 130 3.86 4.47 -11.19
CA CYS A 130 3.04 3.76 -12.16
C CYS A 130 2.43 2.55 -11.48
N CYS A 131 1.10 2.42 -11.52
CA CYS A 131 0.38 1.24 -11.06
C CYS A 131 -0.24 0.49 -12.25
N THR A 132 -0.54 -0.78 -12.04
CA THR A 132 -1.19 -1.64 -13.03
C THR A 132 -2.49 -2.20 -12.49
N ASN A 133 -3.26 -2.87 -13.36
CA ASN A 133 -4.37 -3.68 -12.90
C ASN A 133 -3.86 -5.01 -12.29
N SER A 134 -4.72 -5.65 -11.51
CA SER A 134 -4.47 -6.92 -10.82
C SER A 134 -5.63 -7.88 -11.01
N SER A 135 -5.37 -9.18 -11.05
CA SER A 135 -6.39 -10.18 -10.76
C SER A 135 -6.57 -10.35 -9.25
N VAL A 136 -7.69 -10.93 -8.85
CA VAL A 136 -7.95 -11.33 -7.46
C VAL A 136 -7.98 -12.86 -7.40
N VAL A 137 -7.25 -13.43 -6.47
CA VAL A 137 -7.15 -14.89 -6.30
C VAL A 137 -7.49 -15.31 -4.88
N ASP A 138 -7.92 -16.56 -4.71
CA ASP A 138 -8.08 -17.18 -3.39
C ASP A 138 -6.73 -17.67 -2.82
N GLU A 139 -6.76 -18.29 -1.64
CA GLU A 139 -5.57 -18.87 -0.99
C GLU A 139 -4.83 -19.88 -1.86
N GLN A 140 -5.54 -20.63 -2.71
CA GLN A 140 -4.99 -21.66 -3.58
C GLN A 140 -4.50 -21.11 -4.93
N GLY A 141 -4.65 -19.79 -5.19
CA GLY A 141 -4.29 -19.13 -6.45
C GLY A 141 -5.37 -19.23 -7.53
N ASN A 142 -6.58 -19.73 -7.22
CA ASN A 142 -7.66 -19.74 -8.18
C ASN A 142 -8.21 -18.34 -8.40
N VAL A 143 -8.41 -17.95 -9.66
CA VAL A 143 -8.88 -16.62 -10.02
C VAL A 143 -10.34 -16.44 -9.59
N LEU A 144 -10.59 -15.54 -8.65
CA LEU A 144 -11.91 -15.09 -8.23
C LEU A 144 -12.43 -13.97 -9.15
N GLU A 145 -11.55 -13.00 -9.45
CA GLU A 145 -11.83 -11.91 -10.37
C GLU A 145 -10.66 -11.72 -11.32
N LYS A 146 -10.93 -11.62 -12.63
CA LYS A 146 -9.89 -11.44 -13.65
C LYS A 146 -9.24 -10.07 -13.60
N ARG A 147 -9.92 -9.09 -13.05
CA ARG A 147 -9.46 -7.71 -12.91
C ARG A 147 -9.93 -7.16 -11.57
N TRP A 148 -9.16 -6.25 -10.99
CA TRP A 148 -9.57 -5.53 -9.80
C TRP A 148 -10.89 -4.80 -10.03
N ALA A 149 -11.84 -4.93 -9.09
CA ALA A 149 -13.26 -4.61 -9.28
C ALA A 149 -13.58 -3.13 -9.56
N LYS A 150 -12.65 -2.22 -9.30
CA LYS A 150 -12.81 -0.80 -9.58
C LYS A 150 -11.60 -0.31 -10.36
N PRO A 151 -11.70 -0.24 -11.70
CA PRO A 151 -10.64 0.39 -12.48
C PRO A 151 -10.50 1.85 -12.00
N ILE A 152 -9.26 2.30 -11.88
CA ILE A 152 -8.98 3.72 -11.76
C ILE A 152 -9.53 4.39 -13.02
N VAL A 153 -10.28 5.46 -12.84
CA VAL A 153 -10.67 6.34 -13.94
C VAL A 153 -9.81 7.59 -13.79
N PRO A 154 -8.69 7.70 -14.52
CA PRO A 154 -7.87 8.90 -14.47
C PRO A 154 -8.69 10.13 -14.86
N SER A 155 -8.49 11.24 -14.16
CA SER A 155 -9.14 12.51 -14.50
C SER A 155 -8.62 13.10 -15.81
N SER A 156 -7.44 12.65 -16.25
CA SER A 156 -6.83 13.09 -17.50
C SER A 156 -6.95 12.03 -18.61
N ILE A 157 -7.07 12.50 -19.85
CA ILE A 157 -7.07 11.67 -21.07
C ILE A 157 -5.73 10.88 -21.21
N GLU A 158 -4.68 11.33 -20.54
CA GLU A 158 -3.34 10.76 -20.61
C GLU A 158 -3.09 9.59 -19.63
N GLY A 159 -4.11 9.13 -18.91
CA GLY A 159 -3.97 8.03 -17.94
C GLY A 159 -3.33 8.43 -16.60
N LYS A 160 -3.17 9.75 -16.35
CA LYS A 160 -2.60 10.27 -15.11
C LYS A 160 -3.65 10.27 -14.00
N TYR A 161 -3.26 9.78 -12.85
CA TYR A 161 -4.02 9.74 -11.61
C TYR A 161 -3.37 10.67 -10.60
N THR A 162 -4.09 11.69 -10.20
CA THR A 162 -3.58 12.78 -9.36
C THR A 162 -3.87 12.54 -7.89
N LEU A 163 -3.27 13.36 -7.03
CA LEU A 163 -3.63 13.40 -5.60
C LEU A 163 -5.12 13.75 -5.40
N ARG A 164 -5.73 14.56 -6.26
CA ARG A 164 -7.16 14.87 -6.22
C ARG A 164 -8.00 13.63 -6.53
N ASP A 165 -7.66 12.88 -7.57
CA ASP A 165 -8.33 11.62 -7.91
C ASP A 165 -8.27 10.63 -6.75
N PHE A 166 -7.13 10.59 -6.04
CA PHE A 166 -6.96 9.73 -4.86
C PHE A 166 -7.97 10.06 -3.75
N PHE A 167 -8.25 11.34 -3.50
CA PHE A 167 -9.23 11.74 -2.49
C PHE A 167 -10.68 11.60 -2.97
N GLU A 168 -10.94 11.78 -4.25
CA GLU A 168 -12.30 11.71 -4.83
C GLU A 168 -12.76 10.27 -5.09
N GLN A 169 -11.86 9.41 -5.58
CA GLN A 169 -12.18 8.03 -5.98
C GLN A 169 -11.74 6.98 -4.95
N GLY A 170 -10.84 7.34 -4.05
CA GLY A 170 -10.14 6.41 -3.16
C GLY A 170 -9.03 5.65 -3.88
N HIS A 171 -8.13 5.02 -3.13
CA HIS A 171 -7.13 4.17 -3.75
C HIS A 171 -7.76 2.80 -4.08
N THR A 172 -7.59 2.37 -5.32
CA THR A 172 -8.27 1.19 -5.89
C THR A 172 -7.30 0.25 -6.59
N TYR A 173 -6.04 0.23 -6.19
CA TYR A 173 -4.99 -0.63 -6.73
C TYR A 173 -4.25 -1.36 -5.60
N PRO A 174 -3.91 -2.64 -5.77
CA PRO A 174 -3.12 -3.37 -4.79
C PRO A 174 -1.67 -2.88 -4.78
N THR A 175 -1.04 -2.95 -3.62
CA THR A 175 0.35 -2.56 -3.39
C THR A 175 1.30 -3.26 -4.36
N ALA A 176 1.08 -4.56 -4.63
CA ALA A 176 1.86 -5.36 -5.56
C ALA A 176 1.87 -4.85 -7.02
N SER A 177 0.93 -3.95 -7.37
CA SER A 177 0.85 -3.38 -8.71
C SER A 177 1.80 -2.20 -8.95
N VAL A 178 2.38 -1.60 -7.90
CA VAL A 178 2.99 -0.27 -7.97
C VAL A 178 4.51 -0.33 -8.11
N VAL A 179 5.03 0.56 -8.99
CA VAL A 179 6.43 0.98 -9.07
C VAL A 179 6.47 2.50 -8.91
N TYR A 180 7.36 3.01 -8.07
CA TYR A 180 7.48 4.45 -7.84
C TYR A 180 8.94 4.93 -7.85
N ARG A 181 9.14 6.25 -8.12
CA ARG A 181 10.47 6.88 -8.09
C ARG A 181 10.99 6.95 -6.67
N ARG A 182 12.26 6.64 -6.48
CA ARG A 182 12.96 6.88 -5.23
C ARG A 182 13.31 8.37 -5.03
N ALA A 183 13.10 9.22 -6.02
CA ALA A 183 13.20 10.67 -5.85
C ALA A 183 12.34 11.12 -4.67
N HIS A 184 12.83 12.09 -3.91
CA HIS A 184 12.18 12.59 -2.68
C HIS A 184 11.98 11.53 -1.57
N PHE A 185 12.81 10.48 -1.55
CA PHE A 185 12.64 9.37 -0.60
C PHE A 185 12.64 9.82 0.86
N ASP A 186 13.55 10.74 1.23
CA ASP A 186 13.66 11.25 2.59
C ASP A 186 12.44 12.10 2.97
N GLU A 187 11.98 12.96 2.06
CA GLU A 187 10.79 13.80 2.26
C GLU A 187 9.51 12.97 2.31
N ILE A 188 9.40 11.95 1.44
CA ILE A 188 8.28 10.98 1.44
C ILE A 188 8.29 10.22 2.77
N SER A 189 9.43 9.72 3.20
CA SER A 189 9.60 9.01 4.48
C SER A 189 9.22 9.89 5.66
N ALA A 190 9.64 11.17 5.66
CA ALA A 190 9.26 12.14 6.68
C ALA A 190 7.75 12.38 6.72
N LYS A 191 7.09 12.52 5.56
CA LYS A 191 5.62 12.64 5.46
C LYS A 191 4.92 11.38 5.97
N CYS A 192 5.38 10.19 5.57
CA CYS A 192 4.84 8.92 6.06
C CYS A 192 4.95 8.83 7.60
N LYS A 193 6.08 9.26 8.17
CA LYS A 193 6.28 9.27 9.62
C LYS A 193 5.29 10.17 10.36
N VAL A 194 4.97 11.34 9.82
CA VAL A 194 3.94 12.25 10.38
C VAL A 194 2.56 11.58 10.39
N MET A 195 2.25 10.79 9.35
CA MET A 195 0.98 10.08 9.17
C MET A 195 0.98 8.66 9.73
N GLN A 196 2.08 8.23 10.38
CA GLN A 196 2.30 6.83 10.76
C GLN A 196 1.16 6.24 11.58
N ASN A 197 0.69 5.10 11.11
CA ASN A 197 -0.21 4.24 11.85
C ASN A 197 -0.16 2.81 11.30
N GLN A 198 -0.43 1.84 12.15
CA GLN A 198 -0.38 0.41 11.84
C GLN A 198 -1.53 -0.09 10.93
N TYR A 199 -2.50 0.75 10.57
CA TYR A 199 -3.70 0.32 9.84
C TYR A 199 -3.73 0.75 8.37
N LEU A 200 -2.96 1.77 7.98
CA LEU A 200 -3.01 2.43 6.66
C LEU A 200 -1.61 2.76 6.10
N GLY A 201 -0.65 1.83 6.23
CA GLY A 201 0.73 2.09 5.79
C GLY A 201 0.84 2.41 4.30
N ASP A 202 0.18 1.65 3.45
CA ASP A 202 0.11 1.84 2.00
C ASP A 202 -0.61 3.14 1.63
N TRP A 203 -1.76 3.40 2.23
CA TRP A 203 -2.55 4.62 1.98
C TRP A 203 -1.76 5.91 2.25
N THR A 204 -1.00 5.94 3.36
CA THR A 204 -0.16 7.09 3.72
C THR A 204 1.03 7.25 2.77
N LEU A 205 1.61 6.14 2.30
CA LEU A 205 2.68 6.15 1.31
C LEU A 205 2.21 6.75 -0.02
N TRP A 206 1.04 6.35 -0.50
CA TRP A 206 0.50 6.88 -1.76
C TRP A 206 0.21 8.37 -1.70
N ILE A 207 -0.35 8.88 -0.61
CA ILE A 207 -0.53 10.32 -0.41
C ILE A 207 0.82 11.04 -0.43
N ALA A 208 1.81 10.52 0.29
CA ALA A 208 3.12 11.13 0.36
C ALA A 208 3.80 11.19 -1.03
N ILE A 209 3.70 10.13 -1.83
CA ILE A 209 4.23 10.08 -3.20
C ILE A 209 3.51 11.07 -4.11
N LEU A 210 2.17 11.08 -4.07
CA LEU A 210 1.33 11.96 -4.89
C LEU A 210 1.45 13.45 -4.54
N CYS A 211 2.05 13.79 -3.41
CA CYS A 211 2.44 15.18 -3.11
C CYS A 211 3.58 15.70 -4.00
N TYR A 212 4.31 14.83 -4.72
CA TYR A 212 5.48 15.19 -5.53
C TYR A 212 5.28 14.99 -7.03
N GLY A 213 4.17 14.39 -7.45
CA GLY A 213 3.81 14.19 -8.85
C GLY A 213 2.73 13.13 -9.02
N ASP A 214 2.31 12.95 -10.25
CA ASP A 214 1.18 12.09 -10.57
C ASP A 214 1.58 10.60 -10.63
N MET A 215 0.57 9.73 -10.61
CA MET A 215 0.70 8.31 -10.88
C MET A 215 0.10 7.99 -12.25
N TYR A 216 0.75 7.13 -13.03
CA TYR A 216 0.19 6.59 -14.26
C TYR A 216 -0.53 5.27 -13.97
N TYR A 217 -1.74 5.12 -14.51
CA TYR A 217 -2.47 3.84 -14.48
C TYR A 217 -2.34 3.12 -15.81
N LEU A 218 -1.64 1.98 -15.81
CA LEU A 218 -1.55 1.06 -16.93
C LEU A 218 -2.61 -0.04 -16.74
N ASP A 219 -3.56 -0.17 -17.66
CA ASP A 219 -4.69 -1.12 -17.55
C ASP A 219 -4.30 -2.59 -17.87
N ASP A 220 -3.03 -2.93 -17.83
CA ASP A 220 -2.54 -4.30 -17.95
C ASP A 220 -2.66 -5.04 -16.61
N VAL A 221 -3.15 -6.28 -16.62
CA VAL A 221 -3.13 -7.16 -15.44
C VAL A 221 -1.74 -7.76 -15.34
N THR A 222 -0.93 -7.30 -14.39
CA THR A 222 0.47 -7.71 -14.25
C THR A 222 0.78 -8.42 -12.94
N CYS A 223 -0.17 -8.45 -12.02
CA CYS A 223 -0.04 -9.09 -10.72
C CYS A 223 -1.36 -9.73 -10.29
N ALA A 224 -1.31 -10.51 -9.23
CA ALA A 224 -2.45 -11.11 -8.56
C ALA A 224 -2.43 -10.72 -7.08
N TYR A 225 -3.55 -10.19 -6.61
CA TYR A 225 -3.82 -9.92 -5.20
C TYR A 225 -4.50 -11.13 -4.57
N ARG A 226 -3.93 -11.63 -3.48
CA ARG A 226 -4.45 -12.81 -2.79
C ARG A 226 -5.37 -12.44 -1.64
N ILE A 227 -6.59 -12.98 -1.66
CA ILE A 227 -7.48 -12.92 -0.50
C ILE A 227 -7.08 -14.05 0.45
N ASN A 228 -6.39 -13.65 1.53
CA ASN A 228 -5.96 -14.54 2.58
C ASN A 228 -6.74 -14.24 3.88
N PRO A 229 -7.54 -15.18 4.42
CA PRO A 229 -8.32 -14.98 5.65
C PRO A 229 -7.48 -14.65 6.87
N THR A 230 -6.21 -15.04 6.88
CA THR A 230 -5.26 -14.75 7.97
C THR A 230 -4.51 -13.44 7.80
N SER A 231 -4.67 -12.77 6.66
CA SER A 231 -4.00 -11.49 6.39
C SER A 231 -4.45 -10.40 7.37
N ILE A 232 -3.59 -9.42 7.58
CA ILE A 232 -3.90 -8.23 8.39
C ILE A 232 -5.18 -7.55 7.91
N THR A 233 -5.46 -7.60 6.62
CA THR A 233 -6.64 -6.96 6.00
C THR A 233 -7.95 -7.69 6.34
N HIS A 234 -7.92 -9.01 6.49
CA HIS A 234 -9.11 -9.84 6.64
C HIS A 234 -9.28 -10.42 8.05
N SER A 235 -8.21 -10.56 8.84
CA SER A 235 -8.25 -11.05 10.22
C SER A 235 -8.68 -9.95 11.21
N GLY A 236 -9.41 -10.34 12.28
CA GLY A 236 -9.76 -9.43 13.39
C GLY A 236 -10.55 -8.18 12.99
N VAL A 237 -11.40 -8.29 11.97
CA VAL A 237 -12.08 -7.17 11.28
C VAL A 237 -12.70 -6.14 12.23
N ASP A 238 -13.34 -6.56 13.32
CA ASP A 238 -14.03 -5.62 14.22
C ASP A 238 -13.08 -4.84 15.14
N CYS A 239 -12.04 -5.49 15.65
CA CYS A 239 -11.00 -4.79 16.43
C CYS A 239 -10.21 -3.84 15.53
N ARG A 240 -9.88 -4.25 14.30
CA ARG A 240 -9.21 -3.42 13.33
C ARG A 240 -10.05 -2.21 12.92
N ARG A 241 -11.35 -2.39 12.66
CA ARG A 241 -12.29 -1.29 12.38
C ARG A 241 -12.29 -0.25 13.50
N LEU A 242 -12.32 -0.70 14.75
CA LEU A 242 -12.25 0.21 15.90
C LEU A 242 -10.91 0.94 15.96
N GLY A 243 -9.81 0.21 15.77
CA GLY A 243 -8.46 0.78 15.74
C GLY A 243 -8.33 1.85 14.67
N LEU A 244 -8.72 1.52 13.44
CA LEU A 244 -8.71 2.45 12.32
C LEU A 244 -9.61 3.67 12.55
N ALA A 245 -10.84 3.47 13.03
CA ALA A 245 -11.75 4.57 13.31
C ALA A 245 -11.19 5.54 14.36
N LYS A 246 -10.49 5.05 15.37
CA LYS A 246 -9.79 5.89 16.35
C LYS A 246 -8.56 6.56 15.76
N ALA A 247 -7.77 5.84 14.97
CA ALA A 247 -6.55 6.36 14.35
C ALA A 247 -6.86 7.53 13.41
N ASN A 248 -7.98 7.50 12.70
CA ASN A 248 -8.39 8.55 11.77
C ASN A 248 -8.48 9.95 12.41
N PHE A 249 -8.77 10.05 13.70
CA PHE A 249 -8.75 11.35 14.41
C PHE A 249 -7.34 11.99 14.46
N LYS A 250 -6.28 11.19 14.34
CA LYS A 250 -4.89 11.67 14.25
C LYS A 250 -4.41 11.75 12.81
N ILE A 251 -4.76 10.77 11.99
CA ILE A 251 -4.29 10.65 10.60
C ILE A 251 -4.85 11.79 9.75
N ILE A 252 -6.13 12.10 9.84
CA ILE A 252 -6.76 13.12 8.97
C ILE A 252 -6.15 14.51 9.16
N PRO A 253 -5.95 15.03 10.39
CA PRO A 253 -5.20 16.27 10.59
C PRO A 253 -3.75 16.18 10.11
N ALA A 254 -3.08 15.05 10.31
CA ALA A 254 -1.70 14.83 9.84
C ALA A 254 -1.63 14.89 8.31
N VAL A 255 -2.54 14.20 7.61
CA VAL A 255 -2.69 14.30 6.14
C VAL A 255 -2.88 15.74 5.72
N ALA A 256 -3.84 16.46 6.31
CA ALA A 256 -4.09 17.87 5.97
C ALA A 256 -2.84 18.75 6.14
N SER A 257 -1.97 18.43 7.13
CA SER A 257 -0.75 19.21 7.39
C SER A 257 0.34 19.06 6.33
N ILE A 258 0.36 17.92 5.61
CA ILE A 258 1.40 17.60 4.61
C ILE A 258 0.98 17.90 3.17
N LEU A 259 -0.31 18.17 2.93
CA LEU A 259 -0.80 18.45 1.58
C LEU A 259 -0.19 19.75 1.03
N PRO A 260 0.15 19.80 -0.28
CA PRO A 260 0.56 21.02 -0.95
C PRO A 260 -0.52 22.11 -0.89
N GLU A 261 -0.12 23.38 -1.05
CA GLU A 261 -1.05 24.53 -0.98
C GLU A 261 -2.10 24.50 -2.12
N ASP A 262 -1.79 23.92 -3.26
CA ASP A 262 -2.71 23.74 -4.40
C ASP A 262 -3.93 22.86 -4.06
N TYR A 263 -3.88 22.12 -2.94
CA TYR A 263 -4.95 21.27 -2.41
C TYR A 263 -5.64 21.87 -1.19
N LYS A 264 -5.69 23.22 -1.11
CA LYS A 264 -6.28 23.94 0.02
C LYS A 264 -7.75 23.56 0.27
N ASP A 265 -8.54 23.37 -0.77
CA ASP A 265 -9.94 22.95 -0.68
C ASP A 265 -10.08 21.55 -0.03
N ILE A 266 -9.24 20.60 -0.42
CA ILE A 266 -9.19 19.26 0.19
C ILE A 266 -8.76 19.36 1.66
N LYS A 267 -7.71 20.14 1.94
CA LYS A 267 -7.19 20.39 3.27
C LYS A 267 -8.26 20.96 4.20
N GLU A 268 -9.01 21.96 3.71
CA GLU A 268 -10.11 22.55 4.45
C GLU A 268 -11.26 21.55 4.71
N ASN A 269 -11.62 20.73 3.72
CA ASN A 269 -12.65 19.71 3.88
C ASN A 269 -12.25 18.65 4.89
N LEU A 270 -11.02 18.14 4.81
CA LEU A 270 -10.48 17.17 5.78
C LEU A 270 -10.50 17.69 7.22
N THR A 271 -10.29 18.99 7.43
CA THR A 271 -10.24 19.60 8.76
C THR A 271 -11.61 20.04 9.29
N LYS A 272 -12.54 20.43 8.41
CA LYS A 272 -13.87 20.91 8.80
C LYS A 272 -14.87 19.77 9.04
N GLU A 273 -14.80 18.72 8.22
CA GLU A 273 -15.78 17.63 8.24
C GLU A 273 -15.36 16.49 9.19
N THR A 274 -15.30 16.75 10.49
CA THR A 274 -14.98 15.71 11.47
C THR A 274 -16.18 14.85 11.89
N ALA A 275 -17.41 15.26 11.55
CA ALA A 275 -18.62 14.52 11.92
C ALA A 275 -18.62 13.07 11.39
N TRP A 276 -18.08 12.82 10.19
CA TRP A 276 -17.98 11.49 9.63
C TRP A 276 -17.01 10.58 10.40
N LEU A 277 -15.99 11.13 11.07
CA LEU A 277 -15.10 10.36 11.94
C LEU A 277 -15.88 9.79 13.13
N TRP A 278 -16.73 10.61 13.76
CA TRP A 278 -17.59 10.16 14.85
C TRP A 278 -18.62 9.14 14.38
N PHE A 279 -19.17 9.30 13.16
CA PHE A 279 -20.05 8.29 12.58
C PHE A 279 -19.35 6.95 12.34
N ASN A 280 -18.14 6.96 11.80
CA ASN A 280 -17.34 5.75 11.58
C ASN A 280 -16.96 5.06 12.90
N LEU A 281 -16.61 5.84 13.93
CA LEU A 281 -16.34 5.32 15.26
C LEU A 281 -17.60 4.71 15.89
N ALA A 282 -18.77 5.33 15.71
CA ALA A 282 -20.03 4.75 16.15
C ALA A 282 -20.31 3.40 15.48
N ASN A 283 -20.03 3.28 14.16
CA ASN A 283 -20.17 2.03 13.44
C ASN A 283 -19.25 0.94 13.98
N ALA A 284 -18.00 1.28 14.26
CA ALA A 284 -17.04 0.34 14.84
C ALA A 284 -17.51 -0.16 16.22
N TYR A 285 -18.01 0.72 17.07
CA TYR A 285 -18.59 0.33 18.35
C TYR A 285 -19.86 -0.52 18.21
N LYS A 286 -20.67 -0.30 17.17
CA LYS A 286 -21.85 -1.12 16.88
C LYS A 286 -21.45 -2.58 16.62
N HIS A 287 -20.43 -2.81 15.79
CA HIS A 287 -19.94 -4.16 15.48
C HIS A 287 -19.38 -4.89 16.71
N LEU A 288 -18.85 -4.15 17.67
CA LEU A 288 -18.38 -4.67 18.95
C LEU A 288 -19.48 -4.75 20.02
N HIS A 289 -20.74 -4.52 19.68
CA HIS A 289 -21.90 -4.49 20.60
C HIS A 289 -21.78 -3.48 21.76
N GLN A 290 -20.94 -2.43 21.60
CA GLN A 290 -20.74 -1.40 22.62
C GLN A 290 -21.70 -0.22 22.42
N TYR A 291 -23.00 -0.46 22.59
CA TYR A 291 -24.09 0.45 22.21
C TYR A 291 -24.08 1.82 22.92
N PHE A 292 -23.63 1.88 24.19
CA PHE A 292 -23.51 3.17 24.91
C PHE A 292 -22.46 4.08 24.25
N LYS A 293 -21.28 3.53 23.88
CA LYS A 293 -20.24 4.30 23.19
C LYS A 293 -20.70 4.69 21.78
N MET A 294 -21.39 3.79 21.09
CA MET A 294 -21.99 4.08 19.78
C MET A 294 -22.95 5.27 19.89
N ALA A 295 -23.88 5.28 20.87
CA ALA A 295 -24.84 6.34 21.06
C ALA A 295 -24.17 7.71 21.33
N GLY A 296 -23.12 7.73 22.17
CA GLY A 296 -22.32 8.92 22.42
C GLY A 296 -21.66 9.48 21.16
N CYS A 297 -21.08 8.61 20.32
CA CYS A 297 -20.47 9.02 19.05
C CYS A 297 -21.52 9.57 18.06
N LEU A 298 -22.70 8.95 17.96
CA LEU A 298 -23.80 9.45 17.11
C LEU A 298 -24.33 10.80 17.58
N LEU A 299 -24.39 11.02 18.89
CA LEU A 299 -24.78 12.32 19.42
C LEU A 299 -23.80 13.42 19.00
N ILE A 300 -22.49 13.18 19.14
CA ILE A 300 -21.47 14.16 18.73
C ILE A 300 -21.53 14.39 17.21
N CYS A 301 -21.67 13.33 16.41
CA CYS A 301 -21.85 13.44 14.96
C CYS A 301 -23.05 14.32 14.62
N GLY A 302 -24.21 14.09 15.24
CA GLY A 302 -25.43 14.85 15.01
C GLY A 302 -25.34 16.30 15.47
N LEU A 303 -24.57 16.60 16.50
CA LEU A 303 -24.30 17.98 16.93
C LEU A 303 -23.38 18.72 15.95
N GLN A 304 -22.43 18.03 15.31
CA GLN A 304 -21.53 18.63 14.32
C GLN A 304 -22.17 18.75 12.94
N ASP A 305 -22.87 17.71 12.48
CA ASP A 305 -23.54 17.67 11.18
C ASP A 305 -24.83 16.83 11.25
N PRO A 306 -25.98 17.46 11.53
CA PRO A 306 -27.27 16.79 11.57
C PRO A 306 -27.70 16.18 10.23
N LYS A 307 -27.32 16.82 9.10
CA LYS A 307 -27.65 16.35 7.75
C LYS A 307 -26.91 15.08 7.41
N LEU A 308 -25.58 15.02 7.65
CA LEU A 308 -24.77 13.83 7.46
C LEU A 308 -25.36 12.65 8.24
N LEU A 309 -25.69 12.85 9.52
CA LEU A 309 -26.26 11.79 10.35
C LEU A 309 -27.59 11.28 9.79
N PHE A 310 -28.48 12.19 9.38
CA PHE A 310 -29.78 11.85 8.80
C PHE A 310 -29.62 11.05 7.50
N ASP A 311 -28.77 11.51 6.57
CA ASP A 311 -28.53 10.85 5.28
C ASP A 311 -27.94 9.45 5.45
N LYS A 312 -26.99 9.28 6.38
CA LYS A 312 -26.37 7.97 6.69
C LYS A 312 -27.35 7.00 7.34
N ILE A 313 -28.30 7.47 8.15
CA ILE A 313 -29.36 6.63 8.73
C ILE A 313 -30.38 6.22 7.68
N LYS A 314 -30.80 7.16 6.82
CA LYS A 314 -31.78 6.93 5.75
C LYS A 314 -31.29 5.92 4.71
N ASN A 315 -30.05 6.03 4.28
CA ASN A 315 -29.45 5.15 3.27
C ASN A 315 -29.14 3.72 3.77
N ARG A 316 -29.23 3.46 5.08
CA ARG A 316 -29.15 2.10 5.65
C ARG A 316 -30.43 1.28 5.55
N LYS A 317 -31.54 1.88 5.15
CA LYS A 317 -32.83 1.21 5.00
C LYS A 317 -33.09 0.72 3.55
N LYS A 318 -32.11 0.91 2.68
CA LYS A 318 -32.04 0.32 1.33
C LYS A 318 -30.90 -0.70 1.28
#